data_af401f45d8e8cf073c6846cbfc271ec7
#
_entry.id   af401f45d8e8cf073c6846cbfc271ec7
#
_cell.length_a   1.000
_cell.length_b   1.000
_cell.length_c   1.000
_cell.angle_alpha   90.00
_cell.angle_beta   90.00
_cell.angle_gamma   90.00
#
_symmetry.space_group_name_H-M   'P 1'
#
loop_
_entity.id
_entity.type
_entity.pdbx_description
1 polymer ?
#
loop_
_entity_poly.entity_id
_entity_poly.type
_entity_poly.pdbx_seq_one_letter_code
_entity_poly.pdbx_strand_id
1 'polypeptide(L)'
;LSENNVNVILTDSYGNPVSSLNFPMVSGIGSRNRMNQYDTFRDEAKTTYLQRQLLEAKFQSQINFLCTLKEDSAKMISLLKLLIRDIPNYSLRKLVQIEAQGGREYFKLYSSFFDEKYQFNTRHSISKTKQNASDVINALLNYGYSVLSSEITKQIVGIGLDPYYSFYHKNHESFQSLTYDLIEPFRW
;
A
#
# COMPACT_ATOMS: atom_id res chain seq x y z
N LEU A 1 -18.18 2.40 -25.24
CA LEU A 1 -17.33 2.66 -24.06
C LEU A 1 -17.67 4.02 -23.45
N SER A 2 -17.76 5.10 -24.24
CA SER A 2 -18.10 6.45 -23.78
C SER A 2 -19.48 6.55 -23.12
N GLU A 3 -20.48 5.86 -23.69
CA GLU A 3 -21.85 5.83 -23.16
C GLU A 3 -21.97 5.19 -21.78
N ASN A 4 -21.01 4.33 -21.43
CA ASN A 4 -20.98 3.61 -20.15
C ASN A 4 -19.89 4.13 -19.20
N ASN A 5 -19.28 5.29 -19.46
CA ASN A 5 -18.18 5.87 -18.67
C ASN A 5 -17.01 4.91 -18.42
N VAL A 6 -16.67 4.06 -19.41
CA VAL A 6 -15.58 3.09 -19.30
C VAL A 6 -14.27 3.76 -19.69
N ASN A 7 -13.35 3.89 -18.76
CA ASN A 7 -11.99 4.34 -19.05
C ASN A 7 -11.15 3.20 -19.65
N VAL A 8 -10.33 3.52 -20.64
CA VAL A 8 -9.36 2.59 -21.23
C VAL A 8 -7.97 2.97 -20.74
N ILE A 9 -7.29 2.04 -20.10
CA ILE A 9 -5.92 2.21 -19.63
C ILE A 9 -5.03 1.31 -20.48
N LEU A 10 -4.01 1.90 -21.11
CA LEU A 10 -2.97 1.17 -21.81
C LEU A 10 -1.86 0.81 -20.83
N THR A 11 -1.42 -0.43 -20.85
CA THR A 11 -0.35 -0.92 -19.97
C THR A 11 0.82 -1.43 -20.80
N ASP A 12 2.02 -1.42 -20.22
CA ASP A 12 3.17 -2.15 -20.75
C ASP A 12 3.00 -3.68 -20.58
N SER A 13 3.99 -4.45 -21.04
CA SER A 13 4.00 -5.92 -20.92
C SER A 13 4.05 -6.42 -19.47
N TYR A 14 4.37 -5.54 -18.51
CA TYR A 14 4.42 -5.86 -17.09
C TYR A 14 3.15 -5.42 -16.34
N GLY A 15 2.16 -4.85 -17.07
CA GLY A 15 0.91 -4.37 -16.51
C GLY A 15 0.98 -2.95 -15.93
N ASN A 16 2.11 -2.23 -16.04
CA ASN A 16 2.19 -0.85 -15.58
C ASN A 16 1.40 0.08 -16.50
N PRO A 17 0.62 1.03 -15.96
CA PRO A 17 -0.11 1.99 -16.78
C PRO A 17 0.88 2.89 -17.55
N VAL A 18 0.76 2.90 -18.85
CA VAL A 18 1.57 3.75 -19.75
C VAL A 18 0.77 4.97 -20.21
N SER A 19 -0.53 4.79 -20.46
CA SER A 19 -1.42 5.85 -20.92
C SER A 19 -2.86 5.53 -20.57
N SER A 20 -3.70 6.55 -20.55
CA SER A 20 -5.14 6.38 -20.41
C SER A 20 -5.87 7.13 -21.53
N LEU A 21 -6.87 6.49 -22.12
CA LEU A 21 -7.85 7.14 -22.98
C LEU A 21 -9.04 7.53 -22.09
N ASN A 22 -9.02 8.78 -21.65
CA ASN A 22 -10.15 9.36 -20.97
C ASN A 22 -11.06 9.95 -22.04
N PHE A 23 -12.28 9.47 -22.13
CA PHE A 23 -13.26 10.11 -23.00
C PHE A 23 -13.49 11.55 -22.53
N PRO A 24 -13.71 12.52 -23.45
CA PRO A 24 -14.04 13.89 -23.08
C PRO A 24 -15.20 13.85 -22.10
N MET A 25 -14.99 14.45 -20.96
CA MET A 25 -15.80 14.26 -19.75
C MET A 25 -17.25 14.64 -20.00
N VAL A 26 -18.11 13.65 -20.04
CA VAL A 26 -19.56 13.84 -19.93
C VAL A 26 -19.94 14.28 -18.51
N SER A 27 -19.07 14.09 -17.54
CA SER A 27 -19.24 14.61 -16.17
C SER A 27 -17.90 15.10 -15.59
N GLY A 28 -17.89 16.25 -14.93
CA GLY A 28 -16.73 16.79 -14.22
C GLY A 28 -16.32 16.01 -12.96
N ILE A 29 -16.73 14.74 -12.83
CA ILE A 29 -16.52 13.90 -11.64
C ILE A 29 -15.02 13.71 -11.38
N GLY A 30 -14.23 13.39 -12.41
CA GLY A 30 -12.79 13.17 -12.25
C GLY A 30 -12.04 14.43 -11.77
N SER A 31 -12.36 15.60 -12.33
CA SER A 31 -11.78 16.88 -11.90
C SER A 31 -12.19 17.21 -10.47
N ARG A 32 -13.45 17.00 -10.11
CA ARG A 32 -13.97 17.22 -8.76
C ARG A 32 -13.29 16.27 -7.75
N ASN A 33 -13.12 15.01 -8.10
CA ASN A 33 -12.44 14.03 -7.23
C ASN A 33 -11.00 14.45 -6.97
N ARG A 34 -10.28 14.92 -7.99
CA ARG A 34 -8.89 15.39 -7.85
C ARG A 34 -8.81 16.68 -7.01
N MET A 35 -9.72 17.61 -7.22
CA MET A 35 -9.80 18.81 -6.37
C MET A 35 -10.05 18.42 -4.90
N ASN A 36 -11.03 17.58 -4.65
CA ASN A 36 -11.34 17.09 -3.31
C ASN A 36 -10.16 16.33 -2.67
N GLN A 37 -9.41 15.56 -3.46
CA GLN A 37 -8.18 14.89 -3.00
C GLN A 37 -7.15 15.92 -2.52
N TYR A 38 -6.87 16.94 -3.33
CA TYR A 38 -5.89 17.98 -2.98
C TYR A 38 -6.30 18.76 -1.73
N ASP A 39 -7.57 19.14 -1.63
CA ASP A 39 -8.09 19.84 -0.47
C ASP A 39 -8.06 18.97 0.80
N THR A 40 -8.41 17.68 0.65
CA THR A 40 -8.37 16.73 1.77
C THR A 40 -6.94 16.49 2.25
N PHE A 41 -5.98 16.32 1.34
CA PHE A 41 -4.60 15.99 1.72
C PHE A 41 -3.77 17.21 2.16
N ARG A 42 -4.28 18.42 1.99
CA ARG A 42 -3.73 19.64 2.59
C ARG A 42 -4.25 19.90 4.00
N ASP A 43 -5.35 19.28 4.38
CA ASP A 43 -5.96 19.38 5.70
C ASP A 43 -5.28 18.39 6.66
N GLU A 44 -4.53 18.89 7.63
CA GLU A 44 -3.77 18.07 8.58
C GLU A 44 -4.66 17.16 9.43
N ALA A 45 -5.86 17.60 9.80
CA ALA A 45 -6.78 16.76 10.59
C ALA A 45 -7.30 15.58 9.75
N LYS A 46 -7.64 15.81 8.48
CA LYS A 46 -8.10 14.78 7.57
C LYS A 46 -6.98 13.80 7.21
N THR A 47 -5.78 14.30 6.92
CA THR A 47 -4.62 13.42 6.65
C THR A 47 -4.26 12.58 7.85
N THR A 48 -4.27 13.15 9.06
CA THR A 48 -4.04 12.40 10.30
C THR A 48 -5.07 11.29 10.47
N TYR A 49 -6.33 11.58 10.23
CA TYR A 49 -7.39 10.57 10.27
C TYR A 49 -7.13 9.45 9.25
N LEU A 50 -6.86 9.79 7.99
CA LEU A 50 -6.59 8.81 6.94
C LEU A 50 -5.36 7.94 7.23
N GLN A 51 -4.29 8.53 7.76
CA GLN A 51 -3.08 7.79 8.15
C GLN A 51 -3.36 6.77 9.25
N ARG A 52 -4.18 7.13 10.24
CA ARG A 52 -4.60 6.21 11.29
C ARG A 52 -5.43 5.05 10.74
N GLN A 53 -6.41 5.36 9.86
CA GLN A 53 -7.23 4.34 9.22
C GLN A 53 -6.40 3.39 8.34
N LEU A 54 -5.43 3.93 7.60
CA LEU A 54 -4.53 3.13 6.77
C LEU A 54 -3.72 2.13 7.61
N LEU A 55 -3.15 2.61 8.71
CA LEU A 55 -2.31 1.79 9.57
C LEU A 55 -3.13 0.73 10.33
N GLU A 56 -4.32 1.10 10.79
CA GLU A 56 -5.27 0.16 11.38
C GLU A 56 -5.64 -0.95 10.38
N ALA A 57 -6.01 -0.57 9.15
CA ALA A 57 -6.33 -1.52 8.09
C ALA A 57 -5.15 -2.46 7.75
N LYS A 58 -3.92 -1.93 7.71
CA LYS A 58 -2.70 -2.72 7.51
C LYS A 58 -2.53 -3.77 8.60
N PHE A 59 -2.56 -3.37 9.86
CA PHE A 59 -2.39 -4.30 10.97
C PHE A 59 -3.54 -5.30 11.08
N GLN A 60 -4.77 -4.86 10.81
CA GLN A 60 -5.92 -5.76 10.81
C GLN A 60 -5.82 -6.82 9.72
N SER A 61 -5.36 -6.47 8.52
CA SER A 61 -5.17 -7.44 7.44
C SER A 61 -4.05 -8.44 7.76
N GLN A 62 -2.98 -8.00 8.41
CA GLN A 62 -1.93 -8.89 8.91
C GLN A 62 -2.47 -9.86 9.98
N ILE A 63 -3.30 -9.39 10.92
CA ILE A 63 -3.97 -10.25 11.90
C ILE A 63 -4.86 -11.29 11.18
N ASN A 64 -5.68 -10.84 10.23
CA ASN A 64 -6.58 -11.72 9.49
C ASN A 64 -5.79 -12.84 8.77
N PHE A 65 -4.68 -12.49 8.12
CA PHE A 65 -3.81 -13.48 7.49
C PHE A 65 -3.22 -14.46 8.51
N LEU A 66 -2.63 -13.95 9.61
CA LEU A 66 -2.05 -14.79 10.67
C LEU A 66 -3.07 -15.76 11.28
N CYS A 67 -4.34 -15.36 11.38
CA CYS A 67 -5.42 -16.23 11.86
C CYS A 67 -5.74 -17.38 10.89
N THR A 68 -5.33 -17.31 9.62
CA THR A 68 -5.51 -18.42 8.64
C THR A 68 -4.41 -19.46 8.71
N LEU A 69 -3.29 -19.13 9.36
CA LEU A 69 -2.15 -20.04 9.49
C LEU A 69 -2.36 -21.02 10.65
N LYS A 70 -1.73 -22.19 10.55
CA LYS A 70 -1.76 -23.20 11.61
C LYS A 70 -0.66 -23.03 12.66
N GLU A 71 0.33 -22.20 12.34
CA GLU A 71 1.49 -21.88 13.17
C GLU A 71 1.11 -20.96 14.34
N ASP A 72 1.90 -21.02 15.42
CA ASP A 72 1.69 -20.18 16.60
C ASP A 72 2.03 -18.72 16.31
N SER A 73 1.00 -17.95 16.00
CA SER A 73 1.07 -16.51 15.76
C SER A 73 0.49 -15.65 16.89
N ALA A 74 0.13 -16.27 18.02
CA ALA A 74 -0.63 -15.61 19.08
C ALA A 74 0.07 -14.35 19.65
N LYS A 75 1.39 -14.40 19.84
CA LYS A 75 2.18 -13.26 20.31
C LYS A 75 2.14 -12.09 19.34
N MET A 76 2.30 -12.36 18.04
CA MET A 76 2.28 -11.31 17.02
C MET A 76 0.88 -10.70 16.87
N ILE A 77 -0.16 -11.53 16.88
CA ILE A 77 -1.56 -11.08 16.87
C ILE A 77 -1.84 -10.16 18.07
N SER A 78 -1.37 -10.53 19.28
CA SER A 78 -1.53 -9.72 20.47
C SER A 78 -0.80 -8.39 20.37
N LEU A 79 0.41 -8.36 19.82
CA LEU A 79 1.18 -7.14 19.57
C LEU A 79 0.42 -6.23 18.59
N LEU A 80 -0.03 -6.75 17.45
CA LEU A 80 -0.75 -5.96 16.45
C LEU A 80 -2.06 -5.38 17.00
N LYS A 81 -2.82 -6.17 17.79
CA LYS A 81 -4.03 -5.69 18.47
C LYS A 81 -3.73 -4.56 19.46
N LEU A 82 -2.61 -4.65 20.17
CA LEU A 82 -2.16 -3.58 21.09
C LEU A 82 -1.82 -2.32 20.31
N LEU A 83 -1.07 -2.44 19.20
CA LEU A 83 -0.73 -1.29 18.34
C LEU A 83 -1.98 -0.62 17.78
N ILE A 84 -2.95 -1.39 17.27
CA ILE A 84 -4.24 -0.88 16.76
C ILE A 84 -4.97 -0.08 17.86
N ARG A 85 -5.10 -0.64 19.06
CA ARG A 85 -5.78 0.02 20.18
C ARG A 85 -5.19 1.40 20.49
N ASP A 86 -3.87 1.51 20.37
CA ASP A 86 -3.15 2.71 20.79
C ASP A 86 -2.98 3.75 19.66
N ILE A 87 -3.30 3.40 18.38
CA ILE A 87 -3.24 4.30 17.21
C ILE A 87 -3.91 5.66 17.46
N PRO A 88 -5.12 5.76 18.04
CA PRO A 88 -5.78 7.05 18.26
C PRO A 88 -4.99 8.03 19.12
N ASN A 89 -4.11 7.52 20.00
CA ASN A 89 -3.33 8.30 20.95
C ASN A 89 -1.96 8.70 20.42
N TYR A 90 -1.56 8.24 19.23
CA TYR A 90 -0.23 8.48 18.69
C TYR A 90 -0.17 9.74 17.82
N SER A 91 0.95 10.49 17.97
CA SER A 91 1.32 11.55 17.03
C SER A 91 1.71 10.95 15.67
N LEU A 92 1.69 11.77 14.61
CA LEU A 92 2.08 11.33 13.26
C LEU A 92 3.48 10.71 13.23
N ARG A 93 4.45 11.32 13.93
CA ARG A 93 5.81 10.77 14.06
C ARG A 93 5.82 9.40 14.72
N LYS A 94 4.95 9.19 15.70
CA LYS A 94 4.83 7.90 16.39
C LYS A 94 4.19 6.85 15.50
N LEU A 95 3.20 7.20 14.68
CA LEU A 95 2.57 6.30 13.71
C LEU A 95 3.61 5.68 12.76
N VAL A 96 4.52 6.48 12.21
CA VAL A 96 5.62 5.97 11.34
C VAL A 96 6.52 5.00 12.11
N GLN A 97 6.83 5.29 13.38
CA GLN A 97 7.67 4.39 14.19
C GLN A 97 7.00 3.04 14.48
N ILE A 98 5.71 3.04 14.83
CA ILE A 98 4.98 1.79 15.12
C ILE A 98 4.73 0.98 13.85
N GLU A 99 4.51 1.65 12.71
CA GLU A 99 4.41 1.00 11.41
C GLU A 99 5.71 0.24 11.09
N ALA A 100 6.85 0.91 11.21
CA ALA A 100 8.15 0.29 10.98
C ALA A 100 8.45 -0.84 11.98
N GLN A 101 8.06 -0.68 13.26
CA GLN A 101 8.20 -1.72 14.27
C GLN A 101 7.32 -2.93 13.97
N GLY A 102 6.02 -2.70 13.75
CA GLY A 102 5.07 -3.76 13.43
C GLY A 102 5.47 -4.53 12.18
N GLY A 103 5.92 -3.82 11.15
CA GLY A 103 6.41 -4.44 9.91
C GLY A 103 7.64 -5.33 10.12
N ARG A 104 8.62 -4.89 10.91
CA ARG A 104 9.82 -5.71 11.23
C ARG A 104 9.44 -6.98 11.99
N GLU A 105 8.66 -6.88 13.04
CA GLU A 105 8.26 -8.04 13.85
C GLU A 105 7.38 -9.00 13.03
N TYR A 106 6.48 -8.47 12.21
CA TYR A 106 5.67 -9.27 11.31
C TYR A 106 6.53 -10.08 10.33
N PHE A 107 7.44 -9.43 9.60
CA PHE A 107 8.29 -10.13 8.64
C PHE A 107 9.31 -11.07 9.27
N LYS A 108 9.71 -10.83 10.52
CA LYS A 108 10.52 -11.76 11.29
C LYS A 108 9.74 -13.04 11.60
N LEU A 109 8.47 -12.93 11.99
CA LEU A 109 7.60 -14.12 12.14
C LEU A 109 7.32 -14.75 10.78
N TYR A 110 7.01 -13.94 9.77
CA TYR A 110 6.71 -14.42 8.42
C TYR A 110 7.86 -15.25 7.84
N SER A 111 9.12 -14.89 8.13
CA SER A 111 10.29 -15.63 7.68
C SER A 111 10.35 -17.05 8.27
N SER A 112 9.81 -17.28 9.47
CA SER A 112 9.82 -18.60 10.09
C SER A 112 8.87 -19.62 9.44
N PHE A 113 7.98 -19.16 8.55
CA PHE A 113 7.06 -20.04 7.80
C PHE A 113 7.71 -20.68 6.56
N PHE A 114 8.94 -20.26 6.22
CA PHE A 114 9.65 -20.76 5.05
C PHE A 114 10.81 -21.67 5.45
N ASP A 115 11.05 -22.69 4.64
CA ASP A 115 12.22 -23.58 4.77
C ASP A 115 13.52 -22.76 4.62
N GLU A 116 14.53 -23.09 5.42
CA GLU A 116 15.86 -22.43 5.42
C GLU A 116 16.54 -22.42 4.04
N LYS A 117 16.21 -23.37 3.17
CA LYS A 117 16.72 -23.41 1.79
C LYS A 117 16.39 -22.16 0.97
N TYR A 118 15.31 -21.41 1.33
CA TYR A 118 14.94 -20.16 0.66
C TYR A 118 15.72 -18.95 1.14
N GLN A 119 16.48 -19.08 2.23
CA GLN A 119 17.34 -18.03 2.80
C GLN A 119 16.59 -16.71 3.08
N PHE A 120 15.28 -16.79 3.32
CA PHE A 120 14.42 -15.64 3.62
C PHE A 120 14.44 -15.34 5.11
N ASN A 121 15.17 -14.30 5.53
CA ASN A 121 15.28 -13.91 6.94
C ASN A 121 14.44 -12.69 7.29
N THR A 122 14.24 -11.80 6.33
CA THR A 122 13.45 -10.56 6.52
C THR A 122 13.07 -9.95 5.18
N ARG A 123 12.09 -9.06 5.22
CA ARG A 123 11.74 -8.24 4.08
C ARG A 123 12.81 -7.16 3.87
N HIS A 124 13.61 -7.29 2.83
CA HIS A 124 14.59 -6.27 2.45
C HIS A 124 13.93 -5.17 1.63
N SER A 125 13.82 -3.98 2.21
CA SER A 125 13.51 -2.76 1.46
C SER A 125 14.75 -2.17 0.76
N ILE A 126 15.92 -2.78 0.97
CA ILE A 126 17.21 -2.26 0.56
C ILE A 126 17.72 -3.05 -0.63
N SER A 127 17.15 -2.78 -1.77
CA SER A 127 17.94 -2.82 -2.99
C SER A 127 17.98 -1.39 -3.53
N LYS A 128 19.15 -0.80 -3.63
CA LYS A 128 19.35 0.45 -4.36
C LYS A 128 18.96 0.33 -5.84
N THR A 129 18.74 -0.91 -6.29
CA THR A 129 18.14 -1.28 -7.56
C THR A 129 17.04 -2.30 -7.27
N LYS A 130 15.78 -1.96 -7.51
CA LYS A 130 14.61 -2.84 -7.40
C LYS A 130 14.73 -4.16 -8.18
N GLN A 131 15.83 -4.36 -8.89
CA GLN A 131 16.05 -5.47 -9.80
C GLN A 131 16.73 -6.69 -9.15
N ASN A 132 17.38 -6.54 -7.99
CA ASN A 132 18.09 -7.65 -7.34
C ASN A 132 17.50 -7.91 -5.95
N ALA A 133 16.52 -8.82 -5.90
CA ALA A 133 16.08 -9.37 -4.63
C ALA A 133 17.18 -10.27 -4.04
N SER A 134 17.37 -10.25 -2.72
CA SER A 134 18.38 -11.06 -2.03
C SER A 134 18.09 -12.56 -2.07
N ASP A 135 16.83 -12.91 -2.22
CA ASP A 135 16.31 -14.29 -2.18
C ASP A 135 15.01 -14.41 -2.99
N VAL A 136 14.60 -15.65 -3.24
CA VAL A 136 13.43 -15.96 -4.08
C VAL A 136 12.12 -15.46 -3.47
N ILE A 137 11.99 -15.45 -2.13
CA ILE A 137 10.76 -14.98 -1.46
C ILE A 137 10.65 -13.46 -1.61
N ASN A 138 11.73 -12.71 -1.40
CA ASN A 138 11.74 -11.27 -1.67
C ASN A 138 11.46 -10.96 -3.14
N ALA A 139 11.95 -11.78 -4.09
CA ALA A 139 11.63 -11.63 -5.51
C ALA A 139 10.13 -11.82 -5.79
N LEU A 140 9.52 -12.86 -5.25
CA LEU A 140 8.08 -13.12 -5.39
C LEU A 140 7.23 -12.02 -4.74
N LEU A 141 7.61 -11.54 -3.55
CA LEU A 141 6.94 -10.41 -2.90
C LEU A 141 7.04 -9.13 -3.75
N ASN A 142 8.23 -8.84 -4.32
CA ASN A 142 8.40 -7.69 -5.20
C ASN A 142 7.50 -7.78 -6.44
N TYR A 143 7.45 -8.97 -7.06
CA TYR A 143 6.60 -9.22 -8.22
C TYR A 143 5.12 -9.04 -7.87
N GLY A 144 4.65 -9.68 -6.80
CA GLY A 144 3.25 -9.56 -6.35
C GLY A 144 2.85 -8.11 -6.03
N TYR A 145 3.72 -7.38 -5.33
CA TYR A 145 3.47 -5.96 -5.05
C TYR A 145 3.50 -5.08 -6.30
N SER A 146 4.31 -5.40 -7.30
CA SER A 146 4.31 -4.69 -8.58
C SER A 146 2.99 -4.88 -9.32
N VAL A 147 2.50 -6.11 -9.41
CA VAL A 147 1.20 -6.42 -10.02
C VAL A 147 0.07 -5.68 -9.28
N LEU A 148 0.05 -5.78 -7.95
CA LEU A 148 -0.96 -5.12 -7.13
C LEU A 148 -0.91 -3.59 -7.26
N SER A 149 0.30 -3.00 -7.27
CA SER A 149 0.48 -1.56 -7.50
C SER A 149 -0.11 -1.12 -8.83
N SER A 150 0.10 -1.91 -9.89
CA SER A 150 -0.44 -1.62 -11.21
C SER A 150 -1.98 -1.63 -11.21
N GLU A 151 -2.59 -2.61 -10.54
CA GLU A 151 -4.05 -2.69 -10.43
C GLU A 151 -4.63 -1.51 -9.61
N ILE A 152 -4.01 -1.18 -8.48
CA ILE A 152 -4.43 -0.03 -7.65
C ILE A 152 -4.28 1.27 -8.44
N THR A 153 -3.17 1.47 -9.16
CA THR A 153 -2.98 2.67 -9.99
C THR A 153 -4.07 2.81 -11.05
N LYS A 154 -4.45 1.72 -11.71
CA LYS A 154 -5.56 1.73 -12.67
C LYS A 154 -6.86 2.24 -12.03
N GLN A 155 -7.17 1.76 -10.81
CA GLN A 155 -8.37 2.21 -10.10
C GLN A 155 -8.27 3.69 -9.69
N ILE A 156 -7.15 4.15 -9.16
CA ILE A 156 -6.91 5.56 -8.80
C ILE A 156 -7.16 6.47 -10.01
N VAL A 157 -6.51 6.15 -11.15
CA VAL A 157 -6.65 6.91 -12.40
C VAL A 157 -8.08 6.81 -12.94
N GLY A 158 -8.68 5.62 -12.88
CA GLY A 158 -10.04 5.36 -13.37
C GLY A 158 -11.10 6.22 -12.68
N ILE A 159 -10.95 6.52 -11.39
CA ILE A 159 -11.87 7.39 -10.64
C ILE A 159 -11.45 8.87 -10.66
N GLY A 160 -10.38 9.21 -11.37
CA GLY A 160 -9.91 10.57 -11.57
C GLY A 160 -9.05 11.13 -10.45
N LEU A 161 -8.51 10.30 -9.56
CA LEU A 161 -7.53 10.72 -8.55
C LEU A 161 -6.12 10.81 -9.15
N ASP A 162 -5.26 11.57 -8.47
CA ASP A 162 -3.84 11.72 -8.80
C ASP A 162 -3.01 10.67 -8.03
N PRO A 163 -2.36 9.71 -8.72
CA PRO A 163 -1.56 8.69 -8.06
C PRO A 163 -0.26 9.23 -7.43
N TYR A 164 0.19 10.41 -7.81
CA TYR A 164 1.43 11.02 -7.29
C TYR A 164 1.23 11.87 -6.04
N TYR A 165 -0.02 12.24 -5.70
CA TYR A 165 -0.32 13.07 -4.54
C TYR A 165 -0.93 12.23 -3.41
N SER A 166 -0.18 12.04 -2.33
CA SER A 166 -0.44 11.11 -1.24
C SER A 166 -0.68 11.80 0.10
N PHE A 167 -1.23 11.05 1.07
CA PHE A 167 -1.50 11.53 2.42
C PHE A 167 -0.60 10.91 3.50
N TYR A 168 0.15 9.83 3.15
CA TYR A 168 1.02 9.12 4.09
C TYR A 168 2.49 9.15 3.68
N HIS A 169 2.82 8.68 2.48
CA HIS A 169 4.17 8.77 1.95
C HIS A 169 4.48 10.18 1.49
N LYS A 170 5.78 10.56 1.51
CA LYS A 170 6.21 11.84 0.92
C LYS A 170 5.92 11.86 -0.57
N ASN A 171 5.32 12.94 -1.03
CA ASN A 171 5.12 13.16 -2.45
C ASN A 171 6.46 13.25 -3.18
N HIS A 172 6.55 12.58 -4.33
CA HIS A 172 7.76 12.55 -5.16
C HIS A 172 7.37 12.54 -6.64
N GLU A 173 8.03 13.34 -7.46
CA GLU A 173 7.67 13.53 -8.87
C GLU A 173 7.76 12.25 -9.72
N SER A 174 8.67 11.33 -9.38
CA SER A 174 8.89 10.07 -10.12
C SER A 174 8.22 8.85 -9.48
N PHE A 175 7.34 9.04 -8.47
CA PHE A 175 6.87 7.96 -7.64
C PHE A 175 5.39 8.10 -7.33
N GLN A 176 4.60 7.10 -7.65
CA GLN A 176 3.14 7.08 -7.44
C GLN A 176 2.80 6.90 -5.96
N SER A 177 3.02 7.95 -5.17
CA SER A 177 2.97 7.91 -3.70
C SER A 177 1.62 7.44 -3.16
N LEU A 178 0.49 7.86 -3.75
CA LEU A 178 -0.84 7.41 -3.33
C LEU A 178 -1.05 5.91 -3.57
N THR A 179 -0.51 5.38 -4.67
CA THR A 179 -0.55 3.93 -4.92
C THR A 179 0.12 3.16 -3.79
N TYR A 180 1.27 3.66 -3.31
CA TYR A 180 1.97 3.03 -2.20
C TYR A 180 1.27 3.21 -0.86
N ASP A 181 0.53 4.30 -0.65
CA ASP A 181 -0.36 4.41 0.51
C ASP A 181 -1.42 3.30 0.48
N LEU A 182 -2.12 3.18 -0.63
CA LEU A 182 -3.26 2.27 -0.75
C LEU A 182 -2.87 0.78 -0.85
N ILE A 183 -1.62 0.45 -1.19
CA ILE A 183 -1.13 -0.93 -1.16
C ILE A 183 -0.86 -1.44 0.26
N GLU A 184 -0.62 -0.55 1.24
CA GLU A 184 -0.18 -0.95 2.59
C GLU A 184 -1.10 -1.98 3.28
N PRO A 185 -2.45 -1.90 3.20
CA PRO A 185 -3.33 -2.92 3.78
C PRO A 185 -3.22 -4.31 3.15
N PHE A 186 -2.59 -4.42 1.98
CA PHE A 186 -2.42 -5.67 1.24
C PHE A 186 -0.99 -6.23 1.32
N ARG A 187 -0.13 -5.60 2.08
CA ARG A 187 1.28 -6.00 2.27
C ARG A 187 1.44 -6.90 3.49
N TRP A 188 0.85 -8.06 3.40
CA TRP A 188 0.90 -9.13 4.40
C TRP A 188 1.38 -10.45 3.82
#